data_de791f3afe25aa7a454b4f4480b63d3e
#
_entry.id   de791f3afe25aa7a454b4f4480b63d3e
#
_cell.length_a   1.000
_cell.length_b   1.000
_cell.length_c   1.000
_cell.angle_alpha   90.00
_cell.angle_beta   90.00
_cell.angle_gamma   90.00
#
_symmetry.space_group_name_H-M   'P 1'
#
loop_
_entity.id
_entity.type
_entity.pdbx_description
1 polymer ?
#
loop_
_entity_poly.entity_id
_entity_poly.type
_entity_poly.pdbx_seq_one_letter_code
_entity_poly.pdbx_strand_id
1 'polypeptide(L)'
;LELDLARIQGYINENNLSGFSSTDNGLYYKIVEAGNAKFPANGDTLSVEYIGELLDGSEFDRSNTDQPFEFVLGQGQVIEGWEIGLPKIDEGGSGILIIPSGLGYGSAITSSIPENSVLIFRIDLIDIN
;
A
#
# COMPACT_ATOMS: atom_id res chain seq x y z
N LEU A 1 -4.70 11.43 12.71
CA LEU A 1 -3.64 10.43 12.57
C LEU A 1 -3.60 9.48 13.78
N GLU A 2 -3.69 9.99 15.00
CA GLU A 2 -3.66 9.14 16.20
C GLU A 2 -4.78 8.11 16.21
N LEU A 3 -5.97 8.48 15.75
CA LEU A 3 -7.10 7.58 15.66
C LEU A 3 -6.84 6.48 14.63
N ASP A 4 -6.24 6.83 13.49
CA ASP A 4 -5.90 5.86 12.46
C ASP A 4 -4.83 4.88 12.94
N LEU A 5 -3.83 5.37 13.68
CA LEU A 5 -2.79 4.50 14.23
C LEU A 5 -3.39 3.50 15.24
N ALA A 6 -4.33 3.95 16.07
CA ALA A 6 -5.03 3.05 16.98
C ALA A 6 -5.85 1.99 16.22
N ARG A 7 -6.51 2.37 15.14
CA ARG A 7 -7.27 1.44 14.29
C ARG A 7 -6.36 0.41 13.63
N ILE A 8 -5.20 0.84 13.13
CA ILE A 8 -4.23 -0.06 12.50
C ILE A 8 -3.69 -1.06 13.53
N GLN A 9 -3.30 -0.60 14.71
CA GLN A 9 -2.81 -1.49 15.75
C GLN A 9 -3.89 -2.47 16.21
N GLY A 10 -5.12 -2.00 16.35
CA GLY A 10 -6.25 -2.86 16.67
C GLY A 10 -6.46 -3.94 15.62
N TYR A 11 -6.38 -3.59 14.35
CA TYR A 11 -6.50 -4.53 13.24
C TYR A 11 -5.40 -5.59 13.28
N ILE A 12 -4.16 -5.16 13.48
CA ILE A 12 -3.01 -6.07 13.56
C ILE A 12 -3.19 -7.04 14.73
N ASN A 13 -3.60 -6.55 15.89
CA ASN A 13 -3.80 -7.37 17.09
C ASN A 13 -4.97 -8.34 16.93
N GLU A 14 -6.11 -7.87 16.43
CA GLU A 14 -7.31 -8.71 16.25
C GLU A 14 -7.11 -9.83 15.26
N ASN A 15 -6.27 -9.62 14.25
CA ASN A 15 -6.02 -10.61 13.20
C ASN A 15 -4.72 -11.39 13.45
N ASN A 16 -4.10 -11.23 14.61
CA ASN A 16 -2.85 -11.92 15.01
C ASN A 16 -1.74 -11.76 13.96
N LEU A 17 -1.63 -10.57 13.38
CA LEU A 17 -0.62 -10.29 12.37
C LEU A 17 0.72 -9.96 13.03
N SER A 18 1.80 -10.24 12.32
CA SER A 18 3.15 -9.97 12.81
C SER A 18 4.05 -9.57 11.64
N GLY A 19 5.24 -9.08 11.96
CA GLY A 19 6.24 -8.73 10.95
C GLY A 19 6.06 -7.37 10.31
N PHE A 20 5.15 -6.54 10.82
CA PHE A 20 4.96 -5.17 10.32
C PHE A 20 5.97 -4.22 10.93
N SER A 21 6.52 -3.33 10.08
CA SER A 21 7.33 -2.20 10.50
C SER A 21 6.53 -0.92 10.23
N SER A 22 6.88 0.17 10.88
CA SER A 22 6.20 1.44 10.64
C SER A 22 7.19 2.54 10.30
N THR A 23 6.71 3.54 9.55
CA THR A 23 7.48 4.73 9.21
C THR A 23 7.04 5.88 10.11
N ASP A 24 7.81 6.98 10.11
CA ASP A 24 7.46 8.18 10.89
C ASP A 24 6.13 8.81 10.42
N ASN A 25 5.72 8.54 9.18
CA ASN A 25 4.46 9.03 8.64
C ASN A 25 3.25 8.21 9.12
N GLY A 26 3.47 7.11 9.81
CA GLY A 26 2.40 6.23 10.27
C GLY A 26 2.03 5.13 9.28
N LEU A 27 2.77 4.99 8.18
CA LEU A 27 2.60 3.87 7.26
C LEU A 27 3.13 2.59 7.91
N TYR A 28 2.34 1.51 7.86
CA TYR A 28 2.79 0.19 8.27
C TYR A 28 3.02 -0.66 7.01
N TYR A 29 4.09 -1.44 7.02
CA TYR A 29 4.41 -2.28 5.88
C TYR A 29 5.01 -3.61 6.31
N LYS A 30 4.85 -4.62 5.46
CA LYS A 30 5.44 -5.93 5.67
C LYS A 30 5.88 -6.47 4.32
N ILE A 31 7.12 -6.95 4.23
CA ILE A 31 7.59 -7.66 3.03
C ILE A 31 7.18 -9.12 3.18
N VAL A 32 6.35 -9.60 2.27
CA VAL A 32 5.85 -10.99 2.29
C VAL A 32 6.86 -11.90 1.58
N GLU A 33 7.33 -11.50 0.40
CA GLU A 33 8.36 -12.21 -0.34
C GLU A 33 9.40 -11.23 -0.85
N ALA A 34 10.66 -11.56 -0.68
CA ALA A 34 11.75 -10.77 -1.25
C ALA A 34 11.92 -11.14 -2.73
N GLY A 35 12.27 -10.14 -3.54
CA GLY A 35 12.54 -10.33 -4.96
C GLY A 35 14.04 -10.39 -5.22
N ASN A 36 14.48 -9.63 -6.24
CA ASN A 36 15.86 -9.68 -6.75
C ASN A 36 16.81 -8.63 -6.16
N ALA A 37 16.39 -7.93 -5.11
CA ALA A 37 17.11 -6.86 -4.44
C ALA A 37 17.24 -5.56 -5.25
N LYS A 38 16.50 -5.42 -6.37
CA LYS A 38 16.41 -4.16 -7.10
C LYS A 38 15.21 -3.37 -6.56
N PHE A 39 15.49 -2.25 -5.90
CA PHE A 39 14.46 -1.42 -5.27
C PHE A 39 14.09 -0.23 -6.16
N PRO A 40 12.79 0.15 -6.18
CA PRO A 40 12.37 1.30 -6.98
C PRO A 40 12.99 2.62 -6.52
N ALA A 41 13.24 3.49 -7.46
CA ALA A 41 13.71 4.86 -7.20
C ALA A 41 12.80 5.85 -7.94
N ASN A 42 12.81 7.11 -7.50
CA ASN A 42 12.05 8.17 -8.16
C ASN A 42 12.39 8.23 -9.64
N GLY A 43 11.37 8.30 -10.48
CA GLY A 43 11.52 8.33 -11.93
C GLY A 43 11.40 6.96 -12.58
N ASP A 44 11.42 5.89 -11.81
CA ASP A 44 11.23 4.55 -12.35
C ASP A 44 9.76 4.32 -12.69
N THR A 45 9.51 3.58 -13.76
CA THR A 45 8.16 3.12 -14.10
C THR A 45 7.96 1.75 -13.47
N LEU A 46 6.94 1.63 -12.63
CA LEU A 46 6.65 0.41 -11.89
C LEU A 46 5.43 -0.27 -12.48
N SER A 47 5.49 -1.60 -12.61
CA SER A 47 4.33 -2.44 -12.97
C SER A 47 3.97 -3.26 -11.75
N VAL A 48 2.73 -3.13 -11.27
CA VAL A 48 2.27 -3.80 -10.05
C VAL A 48 0.93 -4.49 -10.26
N GLU A 49 0.73 -5.58 -9.52
CA GLU A 49 -0.59 -6.16 -9.29
C GLU A 49 -0.95 -5.87 -7.86
N TYR A 50 -2.21 -5.51 -7.60
CA TYR A 50 -2.62 -5.15 -6.26
C TYR A 50 -4.08 -5.45 -5.98
N ILE A 51 -4.39 -5.56 -4.68
CA ILE A 51 -5.75 -5.63 -4.15
C ILE A 51 -5.82 -4.65 -3.00
N GLY A 52 -6.80 -3.75 -3.02
CA GLY A 52 -7.03 -2.79 -1.95
C GLY A 52 -8.28 -3.13 -1.15
N GLU A 53 -8.15 -3.14 0.17
CA GLU A 53 -9.23 -3.49 1.09
C GLU A 53 -9.34 -2.46 2.21
N LEU A 54 -10.54 -2.35 2.79
CA LEU A 54 -10.79 -1.58 4.00
C LEU A 54 -10.56 -2.48 5.22
N LEU A 55 -10.57 -1.88 6.42
CA LEU A 55 -10.36 -2.64 7.66
C LEU A 55 -11.42 -3.72 7.91
N ASP A 56 -12.61 -3.56 7.35
CA ASP A 56 -13.69 -4.54 7.47
C ASP A 56 -13.54 -5.71 6.49
N GLY A 57 -12.50 -5.70 5.67
CA GLY A 57 -12.23 -6.74 4.68
C GLY A 57 -12.90 -6.51 3.33
N SER A 58 -13.69 -5.45 3.17
CA SER A 58 -14.31 -5.17 1.88
C SER A 58 -13.27 -4.67 0.88
N GLU A 59 -13.30 -5.24 -0.32
CA GLU A 59 -12.39 -4.84 -1.38
C GLU A 59 -12.94 -3.60 -2.09
N PHE A 60 -12.10 -2.57 -2.28
CA PHE A 60 -12.53 -1.36 -2.97
C PHE A 60 -11.86 -1.18 -4.33
N ASP A 61 -10.77 -1.89 -4.60
CA ASP A 61 -10.04 -1.77 -5.86
C ASP A 61 -9.12 -2.96 -6.05
N ARG A 62 -8.82 -3.27 -7.33
CA ARG A 62 -7.80 -4.25 -7.68
C ARG A 62 -7.32 -4.00 -9.10
N SER A 63 -6.10 -4.42 -9.40
CA SER A 63 -5.57 -4.40 -10.76
C SER A 63 -6.18 -5.55 -11.58
N ASN A 64 -6.11 -5.41 -12.92
CA ASN A 64 -6.48 -6.50 -13.81
C ASN A 64 -5.39 -7.57 -13.80
N THR A 65 -5.79 -8.85 -13.76
CA THR A 65 -4.82 -9.96 -13.75
C THR A 65 -4.02 -10.06 -15.06
N ASP A 66 -4.61 -9.64 -16.16
CA ASP A 66 -3.97 -9.73 -17.49
C ASP A 66 -3.17 -8.48 -17.85
N GLN A 67 -3.32 -7.42 -17.07
CA GLN A 67 -2.68 -6.14 -17.36
C GLN A 67 -2.28 -5.42 -16.08
N PRO A 68 -1.02 -5.55 -15.65
CA PRO A 68 -0.56 -4.87 -14.45
C PRO A 68 -0.74 -3.36 -14.56
N PHE A 69 -0.96 -2.72 -13.42
CA PHE A 69 -1.06 -1.27 -13.34
C PHE A 69 0.34 -0.66 -13.40
N GLU A 70 0.53 0.31 -14.30
CA GLU A 70 1.81 0.99 -14.45
C GLU A 70 1.72 2.44 -14.01
N PHE A 71 2.76 2.92 -13.32
CA PHE A 71 2.87 4.33 -12.95
C PHE A 71 4.33 4.70 -12.75
N VAL A 72 4.62 6.02 -12.78
CA VAL A 72 5.96 6.53 -12.54
C VAL A 72 6.07 6.97 -11.08
N LEU A 73 7.05 6.41 -10.37
CA LEU A 73 7.26 6.71 -8.95
C LEU A 73 7.80 8.14 -8.79
N GLY A 74 7.27 8.85 -7.81
CA GLY A 74 7.72 10.21 -7.49
C GLY A 74 7.03 11.32 -8.26
N GLN A 75 5.99 11.02 -9.05
CA GLN A 75 5.29 11.99 -9.88
C GLN A 75 3.88 12.34 -9.36
N GLY A 76 3.51 11.84 -8.19
CA GLY A 76 2.18 12.10 -7.64
C GLY A 76 1.05 11.42 -8.40
N GLN A 77 1.34 10.40 -9.17
CA GLN A 77 0.33 9.65 -9.93
C GLN A 77 -0.47 8.68 -9.08
N VAL A 78 0.04 8.36 -7.89
CA VAL A 78 -0.60 7.43 -6.94
C VAL A 78 -0.67 8.10 -5.58
N ILE A 79 -1.43 7.50 -4.65
CA ILE A 79 -1.55 8.04 -3.29
C ILE A 79 -0.19 8.03 -2.58
N GLU A 80 -0.04 8.93 -1.62
CA GLU A 80 1.24 9.13 -0.93
C GLU A 80 1.74 7.87 -0.23
N GLY A 81 0.83 7.06 0.33
CA GLY A 81 1.20 5.80 0.95
C GLY A 81 1.92 4.84 -0.01
N TRP A 82 1.58 4.86 -1.29
CA TRP A 82 2.29 4.10 -2.31
C TRP A 82 3.65 4.71 -2.63
N GLU A 83 3.72 6.04 -2.71
CA GLU A 83 4.99 6.73 -2.96
C GLU A 83 6.02 6.43 -1.87
N ILE A 84 5.57 6.27 -0.64
CA ILE A 84 6.43 5.93 0.50
C ILE A 84 6.70 4.43 0.57
N GLY A 85 5.69 3.60 0.30
CA GLY A 85 5.75 2.16 0.53
C GLY A 85 6.39 1.35 -0.58
N LEU A 86 6.14 1.69 -1.85
CA LEU A 86 6.67 0.93 -2.98
C LEU A 86 8.19 0.84 -2.99
N PRO A 87 8.95 1.91 -2.61
CA PRO A 87 10.41 1.79 -2.55
C PRO A 87 10.95 0.73 -1.58
N LYS A 88 10.10 0.18 -0.73
CA LYS A 88 10.49 -0.85 0.24
C LYS A 88 10.30 -2.27 -0.29
N ILE A 89 9.65 -2.41 -1.47
CA ILE A 89 9.40 -3.70 -2.12
C ILE A 89 10.32 -3.78 -3.34
N ASP A 90 11.10 -4.85 -3.43
CA ASP A 90 12.02 -5.03 -4.56
C ASP A 90 11.33 -5.71 -5.75
N GLU A 91 11.96 -5.64 -6.90
CA GLU A 91 11.41 -6.20 -8.15
C GLU A 91 11.23 -7.71 -8.01
N GLY A 92 10.05 -8.18 -8.32
CA GLY A 92 9.67 -9.58 -8.16
C GLY A 92 9.21 -9.92 -6.75
N GLY A 93 9.25 -8.96 -5.81
CA GLY A 93 8.82 -9.15 -4.44
C GLY A 93 7.37 -8.79 -4.22
N SER A 94 6.87 -9.07 -3.02
CA SER A 94 5.52 -8.71 -2.63
C SER A 94 5.48 -8.18 -1.21
N GLY A 95 4.48 -7.36 -0.93
CA GLY A 95 4.31 -6.75 0.38
C GLY A 95 2.90 -6.34 0.68
N ILE A 96 2.68 -5.95 1.93
CA ILE A 96 1.41 -5.42 2.41
C ILE A 96 1.67 -4.04 2.95
N LEU A 97 0.85 -3.07 2.54
CA LEU A 97 0.88 -1.71 3.06
C LEU A 97 -0.42 -1.46 3.81
N ILE A 98 -0.33 -0.94 5.03
CA ILE A 98 -1.49 -0.47 5.78
C ILE A 98 -1.31 1.04 5.90
N ILE A 99 -2.20 1.78 5.25
CA ILE A 99 -2.02 3.19 4.97
C ILE A 99 -3.02 4.01 5.80
N PRO A 100 -2.56 4.89 6.69
CA PRO A 100 -3.47 5.78 7.39
C PRO A 100 -4.14 6.75 6.40
N SER A 101 -5.33 7.23 6.75
CA SER A 101 -6.16 8.01 5.82
C SER A 101 -5.45 9.23 5.23
N GLY A 102 -4.60 9.89 5.99
CA GLY A 102 -3.86 11.07 5.51
C GLY A 102 -2.84 10.78 4.41
N LEU A 103 -2.43 9.53 4.25
CA LEU A 103 -1.53 9.10 3.18
C LEU A 103 -2.30 8.40 2.04
N GLY A 104 -3.62 8.30 2.18
CA GLY A 104 -4.52 7.75 1.18
C GLY A 104 -5.43 8.85 0.62
N TYR A 105 -6.72 8.63 0.72
CA TYR A 105 -7.72 9.57 0.20
C TYR A 105 -8.17 10.61 1.22
N GLY A 106 -7.70 10.53 2.47
CA GLY A 106 -8.01 11.49 3.51
C GLY A 106 -9.50 11.67 3.74
N SER A 107 -9.95 12.92 3.74
CA SER A 107 -11.37 13.26 3.89
C SER A 107 -12.17 13.18 2.59
N ALA A 108 -11.53 12.83 1.48
CA ALA A 108 -12.24 12.66 0.20
C ALA A 108 -13.20 11.47 0.27
N ILE A 109 -14.39 11.65 -0.27
CA ILE A 109 -15.40 10.58 -0.35
C ILE A 109 -15.43 10.07 -1.78
N THR A 110 -15.28 8.75 -1.95
CA THR A 110 -15.44 8.11 -3.25
C THR A 110 -16.62 7.13 -3.15
N SER A 111 -17.03 6.57 -4.28
CA SER A 111 -18.14 5.62 -4.30
C SER A 111 -17.86 4.34 -3.50
N SER A 112 -16.60 3.98 -3.33
CA SER A 112 -16.18 2.74 -2.68
C SER A 112 -15.43 2.93 -1.37
N ILE A 113 -14.98 4.16 -1.07
CA ILE A 113 -14.12 4.45 0.07
C ILE A 113 -14.75 5.56 0.90
N PRO A 114 -15.20 5.27 2.14
CA PRO A 114 -15.67 6.31 3.06
C PRO A 114 -14.54 7.28 3.42
N GLU A 115 -14.89 8.49 3.83
CA GLU A 115 -13.88 9.46 4.27
C GLU A 115 -13.09 8.91 5.47
N ASN A 116 -11.83 9.34 5.58
CA ASN A 116 -10.94 8.97 6.68
C ASN A 116 -10.74 7.47 6.84
N SER A 117 -10.74 6.73 5.74
CA SER A 117 -10.53 5.28 5.76
C SER A 117 -9.05 4.92 5.80
N VAL A 118 -8.71 3.96 6.64
CA VAL A 118 -7.42 3.25 6.57
C VAL A 118 -7.51 2.27 5.42
N LEU A 119 -6.47 2.20 4.60
CA LEU A 119 -6.43 1.36 3.41
C LEU A 119 -5.38 0.26 3.58
N ILE A 120 -5.73 -0.95 3.13
CA ILE A 120 -4.81 -2.09 3.13
C ILE A 120 -4.58 -2.49 1.69
N PHE A 121 -3.32 -2.48 1.25
CA PHE A 121 -2.96 -2.93 -0.10
C PHE A 121 -2.04 -4.12 -0.02
N ARG A 122 -2.37 -5.17 -0.77
CA ARG A 122 -1.47 -6.29 -1.05
C ARG A 122 -0.90 -6.03 -2.43
N ILE A 123 0.42 -5.96 -2.53
CA ILE A 123 1.09 -5.52 -3.76
C ILE A 123 2.15 -6.52 -4.18
N ASP A 124 2.10 -6.90 -5.46
CA ASP A 124 3.17 -7.64 -6.11
C ASP A 124 3.86 -6.68 -7.06
N LEU A 125 5.15 -6.44 -6.87
CA LEU A 125 5.94 -5.60 -7.77
C LEU A 125 6.49 -6.47 -8.90
N ILE A 126 5.91 -6.32 -10.08
CA ILE A 126 6.19 -7.20 -11.21
C ILE A 126 7.48 -6.77 -11.91
N ASP A 127 7.64 -5.47 -12.15
CA ASP A 127 8.74 -4.96 -12.98
C ASP A 127 9.10 -3.52 -12.63
N ILE A 128 10.36 -3.18 -12.80
CA ILE A 128 10.89 -1.81 -12.63
C ILE A 128 11.61 -1.44 -13.91
N ASN A 129 11.16 -0.38 -14.57
CA ASN A 129 11.78 0.10 -15.81
C ASN A 129 12.42 1.47 -15.66
#